data_3c4834146c12b39281471716f0c34e23
#
_entry.id   3c4834146c12b39281471716f0c34e23
#
_cell.length_a   1.000
_cell.length_b   1.000
_cell.length_c   1.000
_cell.angle_alpha   90.00
_cell.angle_beta   90.00
_cell.angle_gamma   90.00
#
_symmetry.space_group_name_H-M   'P 1'
#
loop_
_entity.id
_entity.type
_entity.pdbx_description
1 polymer ?
#
loop_
_entity_poly.entity_id
_entity_poly.type
_entity_poly.pdbx_seq_one_letter_code
_entity_poly.pdbx_strand_id
1 'polypeptide(L)'
;MATFQFLGGLQDLLAPGYRNGPFRYRFREHQTIKDAIEALGVPHTEVDCILVNRCSVDFNHRLQTDDSIDVYPLHAPVPALPILHLTPRLPNPAQFILDVHLGKLARRLRLLGFDSLYRNDYRDDEIMQLALEQQRIILTRDRGILKHKKVLSGYLVRSDVLVKQVREVLDRYRLREMIRPWLRCMSCNGLIEKIAKSEIDDRLEHKTRLYFDVFHRCPSCHRIYWQGSHFEQIETWLRSL
;
A
#
# COMPACT_ATOMS: atom_id res chain seq x y z
N MET A 1 33.44 -9.44 1.72
CA MET A 1 32.54 -8.34 1.32
C MET A 1 31.64 -8.84 0.19
N ALA A 2 30.41 -8.32 0.08
CA ALA A 2 29.52 -8.57 -1.05
C ALA A 2 29.25 -7.25 -1.79
N THR A 3 28.82 -7.32 -3.05
CA THR A 3 28.41 -6.15 -3.84
C THR A 3 26.89 -6.14 -3.97
N PHE A 4 26.23 -5.06 -3.55
CA PHE A 4 24.80 -4.87 -3.66
C PHE A 4 24.46 -3.86 -4.73
N GLN A 5 23.40 -4.15 -5.48
CA GLN A 5 22.71 -3.21 -6.35
C GLN A 5 21.21 -3.27 -6.07
N PHE A 6 20.62 -2.13 -5.75
CA PHE A 6 19.17 -2.00 -5.60
C PHE A 6 18.58 -1.37 -6.85
N LEU A 7 17.48 -1.91 -7.35
CA LEU A 7 16.85 -1.48 -8.60
C LEU A 7 15.58 -0.65 -8.33
N GLY A 8 15.23 0.17 -9.30
CA GLY A 8 14.02 0.97 -9.27
C GLY A 8 13.88 1.81 -8.00
N GLY A 9 12.66 1.99 -7.52
CA GLY A 9 12.36 2.82 -6.35
C GLY A 9 12.97 2.35 -5.03
N LEU A 10 13.65 1.19 -4.97
CA LEU A 10 14.36 0.77 -3.75
C LEU A 10 15.57 1.66 -3.46
N GLN A 11 16.18 2.26 -4.48
CA GLN A 11 17.30 3.19 -4.31
C GLN A 11 16.97 4.39 -3.45
N ASP A 12 15.72 4.87 -3.51
CA ASP A 12 15.25 6.01 -2.73
C ASP A 12 15.23 5.73 -1.23
N LEU A 13 15.16 4.45 -0.85
CA LEU A 13 15.14 4.01 0.55
C LEU A 13 16.54 3.94 1.17
N LEU A 14 17.58 3.90 0.36
CA LEU A 14 18.96 3.83 0.80
C LEU A 14 19.49 5.19 1.31
N ALA A 15 20.52 5.14 2.12
CA ALA A 15 21.31 6.34 2.44
C ALA A 15 21.94 6.94 1.15
N PRO A 16 22.12 8.26 1.07
CA PRO A 16 22.58 8.93 -0.17
C PRO A 16 23.83 8.32 -0.80
N GLY A 17 24.76 7.83 -0.01
CA GLY A 17 26.02 7.23 -0.51
C GLY A 17 25.86 5.87 -1.22
N TYR A 18 24.66 5.25 -1.15
CA TYR A 18 24.39 3.93 -1.72
C TYR A 18 23.37 3.95 -2.89
N ARG A 19 22.90 5.15 -3.30
CA ARG A 19 21.80 5.28 -4.29
C ARG A 19 22.24 5.11 -5.74
N ASN A 20 23.50 5.40 -6.05
CA ASN A 20 23.93 5.61 -7.45
C ASN A 20 24.71 4.41 -8.01
N GLY A 21 24.13 3.22 -7.96
CA GLY A 21 24.71 2.03 -8.57
C GLY A 21 25.18 0.99 -7.56
N PRO A 22 26.00 0.01 -8.00
CA PRO A 22 26.51 -1.04 -7.14
C PRO A 22 27.49 -0.49 -6.10
N PHE A 23 27.46 -1.04 -4.89
CA PHE A 23 28.37 -0.68 -3.82
C PHE A 23 28.81 -1.91 -3.02
N ARG A 24 29.98 -1.83 -2.40
CA ARG A 24 30.51 -2.90 -1.53
C ARG A 24 29.93 -2.78 -0.12
N TYR A 25 29.44 -3.92 0.39
CA TYR A 25 28.88 -4.05 1.73
C TYR A 25 29.72 -5.01 2.57
N ARG A 26 30.11 -4.57 3.77
CA ARG A 26 30.78 -5.42 4.75
C ARG A 26 29.74 -6.06 5.65
N PHE A 27 29.58 -7.37 5.55
CA PHE A 27 28.65 -8.15 6.34
C PHE A 27 29.33 -8.89 7.50
N ARG A 28 28.52 -9.33 8.47
CA ARG A 28 28.94 -10.17 9.59
C ARG A 28 28.87 -11.64 9.18
N GLU A 29 29.64 -12.50 9.86
CA GLU A 29 29.55 -13.94 9.67
C GLU A 29 28.12 -14.43 9.90
N HIS A 30 27.65 -15.33 9.03
CA HIS A 30 26.28 -15.89 9.03
C HIS A 30 25.14 -14.88 8.81
N GLN A 31 25.40 -13.63 8.44
CA GLN A 31 24.36 -12.65 8.17
C GLN A 31 23.49 -13.08 6.98
N THR A 32 22.16 -13.04 7.15
CA THR A 32 21.24 -13.28 6.05
C THR A 32 21.15 -12.08 5.12
N ILE A 33 20.74 -12.35 3.87
CA ILE A 33 20.50 -11.27 2.90
C ILE A 33 19.35 -10.35 3.35
N LYS A 34 18.33 -10.90 4.04
CA LYS A 34 17.28 -10.10 4.66
C LYS A 34 17.84 -9.09 5.65
N ASP A 35 18.67 -9.56 6.59
CA ASP A 35 19.25 -8.68 7.62
C ASP A 35 20.11 -7.57 7.01
N ALA A 36 20.83 -7.88 5.94
CA ALA A 36 21.63 -6.89 5.22
C ALA A 36 20.76 -5.84 4.52
N ILE A 37 19.72 -6.26 3.81
CA ILE A 37 18.76 -5.38 3.13
C ILE A 37 18.07 -4.44 4.13
N GLU A 38 17.62 -4.97 5.27
CA GLU A 38 16.99 -4.19 6.32
C GLU A 38 17.95 -3.25 7.06
N ALA A 39 19.21 -3.66 7.26
CA ALA A 39 20.27 -2.82 7.80
C ALA A 39 20.60 -1.64 6.87
N LEU A 40 20.53 -1.84 5.56
CA LEU A 40 20.69 -0.79 4.54
C LEU A 40 19.47 0.17 4.46
N GLY A 41 18.40 -0.12 5.19
CA GLY A 41 17.24 0.77 5.30
C GLY A 41 16.04 0.36 4.48
N VAL A 42 16.11 -0.72 3.69
CA VAL A 42 15.04 -1.21 2.84
C VAL A 42 14.23 -2.27 3.61
N PRO A 43 12.92 -2.07 3.84
CA PRO A 43 12.06 -3.10 4.41
C PRO A 43 11.96 -4.30 3.46
N HIS A 44 11.95 -5.52 3.99
CA HIS A 44 11.81 -6.73 3.17
C HIS A 44 10.50 -6.77 2.38
N THR A 45 9.43 -6.12 2.87
CA THR A 45 8.13 -5.99 2.18
C THR A 45 8.18 -5.16 0.89
N GLU A 46 9.24 -4.39 0.68
CA GLU A 46 9.47 -3.63 -0.56
C GLU A 46 10.14 -4.48 -1.66
N VAL A 47 10.71 -5.63 -1.28
CA VAL A 47 11.52 -6.51 -2.15
C VAL A 47 10.68 -7.65 -2.69
N ASP A 48 10.74 -7.86 -4.00
CA ASP A 48 10.03 -8.96 -4.66
C ASP A 48 10.97 -10.05 -5.21
N CYS A 49 12.16 -9.67 -5.64
CA CYS A 49 13.13 -10.63 -6.17
C CYS A 49 14.55 -10.26 -5.71
N ILE A 50 15.34 -11.28 -5.42
CA ILE A 50 16.75 -11.15 -5.11
C ILE A 50 17.54 -12.13 -5.99
N LEU A 51 18.51 -11.62 -6.71
CA LEU A 51 19.47 -12.43 -7.47
C LEU A 51 20.82 -12.37 -6.78
N VAL A 52 21.39 -13.51 -6.48
CA VAL A 52 22.79 -13.66 -6.03
C VAL A 52 23.54 -14.41 -7.12
N ASN A 53 24.56 -13.79 -7.68
CA ASN A 53 25.35 -14.35 -8.79
C ASN A 53 24.44 -14.85 -9.93
N ARG A 54 23.38 -14.08 -10.26
CA ARG A 54 22.35 -14.38 -11.26
C ARG A 54 21.41 -15.55 -10.90
N CYS A 55 21.45 -16.10 -9.72
CA CYS A 55 20.53 -17.12 -9.22
C CYS A 55 19.51 -16.49 -8.27
N SER A 56 18.23 -16.79 -8.45
CA SER A 56 17.18 -16.28 -7.57
C SER A 56 17.20 -17.00 -6.22
N VAL A 57 17.20 -16.22 -5.13
CA VAL A 57 17.28 -16.72 -3.75
C VAL A 57 16.17 -16.15 -2.88
N ASP A 58 15.89 -16.81 -1.75
CA ASP A 58 15.00 -16.30 -0.71
C ASP A 58 15.73 -15.41 0.32
N PHE A 59 14.97 -14.89 1.29
CA PHE A 59 15.50 -14.05 2.35
C PHE A 59 16.46 -14.75 3.33
N ASN A 60 16.48 -16.08 3.36
CA ASN A 60 17.34 -16.86 4.27
C ASN A 60 18.74 -17.12 3.72
N HIS A 61 18.97 -16.73 2.46
CA HIS A 61 20.31 -16.85 1.86
C HIS A 61 21.37 -16.19 2.75
N ARG A 62 22.43 -16.92 3.07
CA ARG A 62 23.56 -16.40 3.85
C ARG A 62 24.59 -15.79 2.93
N LEU A 63 24.97 -14.56 3.22
CA LEU A 63 25.96 -13.82 2.43
C LEU A 63 27.31 -14.50 2.41
N GLN A 64 27.91 -14.56 1.23
CA GLN A 64 29.26 -15.07 1.01
C GLN A 64 30.17 -13.96 0.47
N THR A 65 31.50 -14.17 0.63
CA THR A 65 32.45 -13.24 0.06
C THR A 65 32.38 -13.25 -1.46
N ASP A 66 32.42 -12.03 -2.01
CA ASP A 66 32.34 -11.74 -3.43
C ASP A 66 30.97 -12.05 -4.11
N ASP A 67 29.90 -12.25 -3.31
CA ASP A 67 28.53 -12.27 -3.84
C ASP A 67 28.22 -10.96 -4.59
N SER A 68 27.63 -11.11 -5.77
CA SER A 68 27.01 -10.03 -6.55
C SER A 68 25.50 -10.11 -6.40
N ILE A 69 24.87 -9.09 -5.81
CA ILE A 69 23.49 -9.13 -5.33
C ILE A 69 22.69 -8.03 -5.97
N ASP A 70 21.66 -8.42 -6.74
CA ASP A 70 20.67 -7.51 -7.31
C ASP A 70 19.34 -7.65 -6.59
N VAL A 71 18.79 -6.52 -6.10
CA VAL A 71 17.54 -6.47 -5.32
C VAL A 71 16.48 -5.70 -6.10
N TYR A 72 15.35 -6.34 -6.38
CA TYR A 72 14.29 -5.84 -7.23
C TYR A 72 13.00 -5.57 -6.45
N PRO A 73 12.31 -4.44 -6.70
CA PRO A 73 10.97 -4.20 -6.19
C PRO A 73 9.91 -4.94 -7.00
N LEU A 74 8.69 -5.01 -6.48
CA LEU A 74 7.53 -5.56 -7.17
C LEU A 74 7.36 -4.92 -8.56
N HIS A 75 7.10 -5.74 -9.56
CA HIS A 75 6.89 -5.36 -10.96
C HIS A 75 8.10 -4.72 -11.67
N ALA A 76 9.29 -4.76 -11.09
CA ALA A 76 10.49 -4.35 -11.81
C ALA A 76 10.76 -5.30 -13.00
N PRO A 77 11.34 -4.80 -14.10
CA PRO A 77 11.86 -5.68 -15.14
C PRO A 77 13.00 -6.51 -14.57
N VAL A 78 12.83 -7.82 -14.55
CA VAL A 78 13.85 -8.79 -14.12
C VAL A 78 14.45 -9.49 -15.34
N PRO A 79 15.70 -9.98 -15.26
CA PRO A 79 16.28 -10.78 -16.34
C PRO A 79 15.44 -12.03 -16.68
N ALA A 80 15.57 -12.55 -17.89
CA ALA A 80 14.89 -13.77 -18.35
C ALA A 80 15.52 -15.03 -17.70
N LEU A 81 15.28 -15.19 -16.39
CA LEU A 81 15.78 -16.27 -15.54
C LEU A 81 14.59 -16.85 -14.75
N PRO A 82 14.70 -18.09 -14.23
CA PRO A 82 13.75 -18.57 -13.23
C PRO A 82 13.77 -17.66 -12.00
N ILE A 83 12.64 -17.00 -11.69
CA ILE A 83 12.52 -16.04 -10.60
C ILE A 83 11.68 -16.60 -9.47
N LEU A 84 12.19 -16.51 -8.25
CA LEU A 84 11.44 -16.68 -7.01
C LEU A 84 10.88 -15.31 -6.60
N HIS A 85 9.56 -15.14 -6.70
CA HIS A 85 8.87 -13.97 -6.18
C HIS A 85 8.70 -14.08 -4.67
N LEU A 86 9.18 -13.07 -3.93
CA LEU A 86 9.16 -13.03 -2.47
C LEU A 86 7.91 -12.32 -1.93
N THR A 87 7.29 -11.49 -2.75
CA THR A 87 6.02 -10.84 -2.40
C THR A 87 4.90 -11.89 -2.38
N PRO A 88 4.15 -12.04 -1.28
CA PRO A 88 3.00 -12.93 -1.23
C PRO A 88 1.97 -12.57 -2.30
N ARG A 89 1.17 -13.54 -2.72
CA ARG A 89 0.00 -13.27 -3.57
C ARG A 89 -0.92 -12.29 -2.85
N LEU A 90 -1.20 -11.19 -3.50
CA LEU A 90 -2.10 -10.17 -2.96
C LEU A 90 -3.54 -10.68 -2.95
N PRO A 91 -4.34 -10.30 -1.94
CA PRO A 91 -5.77 -10.56 -1.96
C PRO A 91 -6.40 -9.89 -3.20
N ASN A 92 -7.37 -10.56 -3.80
CA ASN A 92 -8.13 -10.01 -4.91
C ASN A 92 -9.64 -10.03 -4.58
N PRO A 93 -10.26 -8.86 -4.34
CA PRO A 93 -9.71 -7.50 -4.44
C PRO A 93 -8.68 -7.17 -3.33
N ALA A 94 -7.76 -6.25 -3.65
CA ALA A 94 -6.76 -5.79 -2.70
C ALA A 94 -7.41 -5.15 -1.46
N GLN A 95 -6.93 -5.52 -0.28
CA GLN A 95 -7.41 -5.02 1.01
C GLN A 95 -6.26 -4.39 1.78
N PHE A 96 -6.51 -3.24 2.38
CA PHE A 96 -5.50 -2.46 3.06
C PHE A 96 -5.80 -2.29 4.55
N ILE A 97 -4.76 -2.06 5.33
CA ILE A 97 -4.82 -1.47 6.66
C ILE A 97 -3.80 -0.33 6.72
N LEU A 98 -4.22 0.82 7.22
CA LEU A 98 -3.41 2.02 7.19
C LEU A 98 -3.04 2.46 8.59
N ASP A 99 -1.79 2.89 8.71
CA ASP A 99 -1.23 3.56 9.88
C ASP A 99 -1.96 4.88 10.18
N VAL A 100 -1.93 5.31 11.45
CA VAL A 100 -2.63 6.47 12.00
C VAL A 100 -2.37 7.78 11.24
N HIS A 101 -1.21 7.93 10.62
CA HIS A 101 -0.84 9.12 9.84
C HIS A 101 -1.47 9.18 8.43
N LEU A 102 -2.09 8.10 7.96
CA LEU A 102 -2.60 7.95 6.59
C LEU A 102 -4.14 8.05 6.48
N GLY A 103 -4.81 8.71 7.43
CA GLY A 103 -6.28 8.80 7.43
C GLY A 103 -6.89 9.47 6.19
N LYS A 104 -6.21 10.47 5.60
CA LYS A 104 -6.64 11.08 4.33
C LYS A 104 -6.52 10.10 3.17
N LEU A 105 -5.45 9.31 3.12
CA LEU A 105 -5.26 8.25 2.12
C LEU A 105 -6.33 7.16 2.26
N ALA A 106 -6.63 6.71 3.49
CA ALA A 106 -7.69 5.72 3.74
C ALA A 106 -9.03 6.16 3.16
N ARG A 107 -9.44 7.42 3.38
CA ARG A 107 -10.66 7.98 2.81
C ARG A 107 -10.66 7.98 1.29
N ARG A 108 -9.52 8.27 0.65
CA ARG A 108 -9.41 8.25 -0.83
C ARG A 108 -9.45 6.84 -1.40
N LEU A 109 -8.78 5.88 -0.76
CA LEU A 109 -8.86 4.48 -1.18
C LEU A 109 -10.28 3.92 -1.04
N ARG A 110 -11.00 4.24 0.05
CA ARG A 110 -12.42 3.89 0.22
C ARG A 110 -13.30 4.52 -0.87
N LEU A 111 -13.05 5.78 -1.23
CA LEU A 111 -13.74 6.44 -2.34
C LEU A 111 -13.53 5.71 -3.67
N LEU A 112 -12.32 5.18 -3.90
CA LEU A 112 -11.98 4.36 -5.08
C LEU A 112 -12.56 2.94 -5.02
N GLY A 113 -13.21 2.56 -3.91
CA GLY A 113 -13.84 1.26 -3.72
C GLY A 113 -12.99 0.23 -3.00
N PHE A 114 -11.76 0.56 -2.61
CA PHE A 114 -10.87 -0.38 -1.93
C PHE A 114 -11.18 -0.51 -0.45
N ASP A 115 -11.20 -1.76 0.02
CA ASP A 115 -11.32 -2.08 1.44
C ASP A 115 -10.08 -1.57 2.20
N SER A 116 -10.29 -0.58 3.05
CA SER A 116 -9.19 0.14 3.70
C SER A 116 -9.52 0.36 5.17
N LEU A 117 -9.03 -0.54 6.04
CA LEU A 117 -9.16 -0.37 7.48
C LEU A 117 -8.29 0.79 7.96
N TYR A 118 -8.87 1.60 8.82
CA TYR A 118 -8.20 2.73 9.43
C TYR A 118 -8.92 3.15 10.71
N ARG A 119 -8.16 3.34 11.77
CA ARG A 119 -8.52 4.07 12.99
C ARG A 119 -7.34 4.99 13.36
N ASN A 120 -7.64 6.10 14.01
CA ASN A 120 -6.63 7.08 14.43
C ASN A 120 -5.89 6.71 15.72
N ASP A 121 -6.30 5.61 16.34
CA ASP A 121 -5.78 5.08 17.60
C ASP A 121 -5.21 3.66 17.47
N TYR A 122 -5.02 3.14 16.25
CA TYR A 122 -4.35 1.86 16.06
C TYR A 122 -2.92 1.89 16.56
N ARG A 123 -2.56 0.87 17.33
CA ARG A 123 -1.17 0.59 17.68
C ARG A 123 -0.55 -0.32 16.62
N ASP A 124 0.78 -0.29 16.53
CA ASP A 124 1.51 -1.09 15.54
C ASP A 124 1.24 -2.58 15.67
N ASP A 125 1.13 -3.09 16.90
CA ASP A 125 0.81 -4.50 17.17
C ASP A 125 -0.60 -4.88 16.67
N GLU A 126 -1.59 -4.01 16.82
CA GLU A 126 -2.95 -4.20 16.30
C GLU A 126 -2.95 -4.20 14.76
N ILE A 127 -2.22 -3.26 14.13
CA ILE A 127 -2.08 -3.21 12.67
C ILE A 127 -1.47 -4.50 12.15
N MET A 128 -0.38 -4.97 12.73
CA MET A 128 0.30 -6.20 12.31
C MET A 128 -0.58 -7.44 12.51
N GLN A 129 -1.32 -7.52 13.62
CA GLN A 129 -2.23 -8.63 13.89
C GLN A 129 -3.37 -8.67 12.88
N LEU A 130 -4.07 -7.54 12.66
CA LEU A 130 -5.17 -7.45 11.68
C LEU A 130 -4.69 -7.71 10.25
N ALA A 131 -3.49 -7.23 9.91
CA ALA A 131 -2.89 -7.49 8.60
C ALA A 131 -2.66 -8.99 8.38
N LEU A 132 -2.16 -9.70 9.39
CA LEU A 132 -1.92 -11.14 9.30
C LEU A 132 -3.22 -11.94 9.26
N GLU A 133 -4.16 -11.66 10.16
CA GLU A 133 -5.44 -12.40 10.28
C GLU A 133 -6.33 -12.23 9.05
N GLN A 134 -6.35 -11.02 8.46
CA GLN A 134 -7.22 -10.68 7.35
C GLN A 134 -6.47 -10.56 6.02
N GLN A 135 -5.20 -10.96 5.97
CA GLN A 135 -4.35 -10.90 4.78
C GLN A 135 -4.31 -9.51 4.13
N ARG A 136 -4.25 -8.44 4.95
CA ARG A 136 -4.25 -7.06 4.46
C ARG A 136 -2.84 -6.55 4.21
N ILE A 137 -2.74 -5.67 3.21
CA ILE A 137 -1.52 -4.95 2.90
C ILE A 137 -1.40 -3.77 3.88
N ILE A 138 -0.29 -3.67 4.58
CA ILE A 138 -0.01 -2.53 5.46
C ILE A 138 0.48 -1.35 4.63
N LEU A 139 -0.18 -0.21 4.75
CA LEU A 139 0.30 1.06 4.22
C LEU A 139 0.73 1.94 5.38
N THR A 140 1.99 2.34 5.41
CA THR A 140 2.56 3.13 6.50
C THR A 140 3.64 4.09 6.01
N ARG A 141 4.00 5.05 6.85
CA ARG A 141 5.18 5.90 6.70
C ARG A 141 6.30 5.51 7.66
N ASP A 142 6.07 4.50 8.49
CA ASP A 142 7.06 3.96 9.42
C ASP A 142 7.75 2.72 8.84
N ARG A 143 9.09 2.81 8.70
CA ARG A 143 9.92 1.67 8.25
C ARG A 143 10.00 0.57 9.31
N GLY A 144 9.83 0.90 10.59
CA GLY A 144 9.95 -0.03 11.69
C GLY A 144 8.91 -1.14 11.61
N ILE A 145 7.64 -0.76 11.41
CA ILE A 145 6.55 -1.73 11.29
C ILE A 145 6.76 -2.68 10.11
N LEU A 146 7.25 -2.17 8.96
CA LEU A 146 7.48 -2.98 7.75
C LEU A 146 8.68 -3.93 7.84
N LYS A 147 9.61 -3.71 8.77
CA LYS A 147 10.74 -4.61 9.05
C LYS A 147 10.41 -5.70 10.06
N HIS A 148 9.23 -5.62 10.69
CA HIS A 148 8.85 -6.62 11.67
C HIS A 148 8.59 -7.97 10.98
N LYS A 149 9.17 -9.06 11.52
CA LYS A 149 9.15 -10.42 10.93
C LYS A 149 7.75 -11.00 10.64
N LYS A 150 6.72 -10.52 11.35
CA LYS A 150 5.31 -10.95 11.14
C LYS A 150 4.64 -10.24 9.97
N VAL A 151 5.21 -9.17 9.45
CA VAL A 151 4.63 -8.42 8.35
C VAL A 151 5.00 -9.09 7.04
N LEU A 152 4.00 -9.64 6.35
CA LEU A 152 4.20 -10.37 5.10
C LEU A 152 4.06 -9.47 3.88
N SER A 153 3.19 -8.45 3.95
CA SER A 153 2.91 -7.54 2.85
C SER A 153 2.71 -6.13 3.35
N GLY A 154 3.39 -5.18 2.76
CA GLY A 154 3.27 -3.78 3.12
C GLY A 154 4.03 -2.86 2.17
N TYR A 155 3.73 -1.57 2.26
CA TYR A 155 4.33 -0.53 1.44
C TYR A 155 4.62 0.73 2.25
N LEU A 156 5.82 1.27 2.07
CA LEU A 156 6.22 2.55 2.63
C LEU A 156 5.71 3.69 1.73
N VAL A 157 4.66 4.37 2.16
CA VAL A 157 4.12 5.54 1.45
C VAL A 157 5.10 6.71 1.57
N ARG A 158 5.65 7.17 0.46
CA ARG A 158 6.79 8.10 0.44
C ARG A 158 6.38 9.55 0.38
N SER A 159 5.36 9.87 -0.42
CA SER A 159 4.93 11.26 -0.64
C SER A 159 4.16 11.85 0.53
N ASP A 160 4.33 13.16 0.76
CA ASP A 160 3.50 13.96 1.67
C ASP A 160 2.23 14.48 0.97
N VAL A 161 2.19 14.42 -0.36
CA VAL A 161 1.09 14.94 -1.17
C VAL A 161 0.06 13.84 -1.41
N LEU A 162 -1.18 14.03 -0.95
CA LEU A 162 -2.24 13.03 -0.99
C LEU A 162 -2.47 12.41 -2.37
N VAL A 163 -2.51 13.20 -3.44
CA VAL A 163 -2.69 12.70 -4.81
C VAL A 163 -1.54 11.77 -5.21
N LYS A 164 -0.31 12.12 -4.84
CA LYS A 164 0.86 11.28 -5.09
C LYS A 164 0.81 9.99 -4.27
N GLN A 165 0.38 10.05 -2.99
CA GLN A 165 0.18 8.85 -2.16
C GLN A 165 -0.81 7.86 -2.81
N VAL A 166 -1.93 8.38 -3.34
CA VAL A 166 -2.90 7.52 -4.03
C VAL A 166 -2.28 6.88 -5.27
N ARG A 167 -1.58 7.68 -6.10
CA ARG A 167 -0.90 7.15 -7.30
C ARG A 167 0.16 6.09 -6.95
N GLU A 168 0.98 6.34 -5.92
CA GLU A 168 1.96 5.36 -5.44
C GLU A 168 1.31 4.00 -5.15
N VAL A 169 0.18 3.98 -4.43
CA VAL A 169 -0.53 2.74 -4.09
C VAL A 169 -1.15 2.09 -5.33
N LEU A 170 -1.81 2.86 -6.18
CA LEU A 170 -2.43 2.36 -7.40
C LEU A 170 -1.40 1.76 -8.35
N ASP A 171 -0.27 2.42 -8.53
CA ASP A 171 0.80 1.97 -9.43
C ASP A 171 1.56 0.77 -8.84
N ARG A 172 1.88 0.82 -7.54
CA ARG A 172 2.56 -0.27 -6.84
C ARG A 172 1.83 -1.60 -6.96
N TYR A 173 0.50 -1.59 -6.93
CA TYR A 173 -0.33 -2.79 -6.92
C TYR A 173 -1.15 -2.97 -8.20
N ARG A 174 -0.93 -2.13 -9.24
CA ARG A 174 -1.63 -2.17 -10.55
C ARG A 174 -3.16 -2.16 -10.40
N LEU A 175 -3.68 -1.26 -9.57
CA LEU A 175 -5.10 -1.25 -9.17
C LEU A 175 -6.01 -0.37 -10.03
N ARG A 176 -5.50 0.33 -11.05
CA ARG A 176 -6.27 1.31 -11.81
C ARG A 176 -7.55 0.71 -12.43
N GLU A 177 -7.46 -0.49 -12.97
CA GLU A 177 -8.61 -1.19 -13.58
C GLU A 177 -9.62 -1.73 -12.55
N MET A 178 -9.20 -1.80 -11.29
CA MET A 178 -10.02 -2.28 -10.17
C MET A 178 -10.80 -1.16 -9.45
N ILE A 179 -10.63 0.08 -9.88
CA ILE A 179 -11.32 1.22 -9.30
C ILE A 179 -12.84 1.07 -9.49
N ARG A 180 -13.58 1.12 -8.38
CA ARG A 180 -15.05 1.09 -8.32
C ARG A 180 -15.52 2.20 -7.37
N PRO A 181 -15.61 3.44 -7.85
CA PRO A 181 -16.00 4.57 -7.01
C PRO A 181 -17.35 4.34 -6.36
N TRP A 182 -17.54 4.92 -5.18
CA TRP A 182 -18.82 4.91 -4.46
C TRP A 182 -19.30 3.53 -3.98
N LEU A 183 -18.44 2.53 -3.99
CA LEU A 183 -18.76 1.22 -3.43
C LEU A 183 -18.70 1.23 -1.90
N ARG A 184 -17.81 2.05 -1.32
CA ARG A 184 -17.55 2.06 0.12
C ARG A 184 -17.76 3.42 0.77
N CYS A 185 -18.19 3.36 2.01
CA CYS A 185 -18.30 4.52 2.88
C CYS A 185 -16.93 5.11 3.19
N MET A 186 -16.71 6.36 2.82
CA MET A 186 -15.43 7.06 3.09
C MET A 186 -15.15 7.20 4.60
N SER A 187 -16.20 7.18 5.44
CA SER A 187 -16.08 7.33 6.89
C SER A 187 -15.69 6.01 7.58
N CYS A 188 -16.49 4.95 7.41
CA CYS A 188 -16.38 3.72 8.19
C CYS A 188 -15.95 2.48 7.39
N ASN A 189 -15.72 2.62 6.07
CA ASN A 189 -15.34 1.52 5.18
C ASN A 189 -16.46 0.51 4.84
N GLY A 190 -17.65 0.60 5.43
CA GLY A 190 -18.80 -0.25 5.09
C GLY A 190 -19.22 -0.10 3.63
N LEU A 191 -19.87 -1.10 3.06
CA LEU A 191 -20.49 -0.97 1.72
C LEU A 191 -21.63 0.04 1.79
N ILE A 192 -21.83 0.81 0.71
CA ILE A 192 -22.97 1.72 0.59
C ILE A 192 -24.01 1.12 -0.33
N GLU A 193 -25.28 1.42 -0.05
CA GLU A 193 -26.44 0.92 -0.78
C GLU A 193 -27.33 2.08 -1.23
N LYS A 194 -28.08 1.88 -2.31
CA LYS A 194 -29.09 2.83 -2.75
C LYS A 194 -30.23 2.84 -1.74
N ILE A 195 -30.76 4.03 -1.43
CA ILE A 195 -31.89 4.22 -0.52
C ILE A 195 -32.96 5.10 -1.18
N ALA A 196 -34.20 4.85 -0.89
CA ALA A 196 -35.29 5.70 -1.34
C ALA A 196 -35.28 7.05 -0.60
N LYS A 197 -35.52 8.14 -1.34
CA LYS A 197 -35.55 9.50 -0.77
C LYS A 197 -36.55 9.61 0.38
N SER A 198 -37.72 8.96 0.26
CA SER A 198 -38.76 8.93 1.29
C SER A 198 -38.30 8.35 2.63
N GLU A 199 -37.27 7.49 2.64
CA GLU A 199 -36.75 6.89 3.88
C GLU A 199 -35.77 7.80 4.63
N ILE A 200 -35.37 8.90 4.01
CA ILE A 200 -34.34 9.83 4.55
C ILE A 200 -34.78 11.29 4.47
N ASP A 201 -35.98 11.56 4.06
CA ASP A 201 -36.48 12.91 3.74
C ASP A 201 -36.36 13.88 4.92
N ASP A 202 -36.63 13.40 6.13
CA ASP A 202 -36.49 14.12 7.40
C ASP A 202 -35.04 14.51 7.76
N ARG A 203 -34.07 13.83 7.16
CA ARG A 203 -32.63 14.03 7.39
C ARG A 203 -31.97 14.90 6.33
N LEU A 204 -32.70 15.26 5.27
CA LEU A 204 -32.19 16.05 4.16
C LEU A 204 -32.37 17.54 4.41
N GLU A 205 -31.30 18.31 4.17
CA GLU A 205 -31.43 19.76 4.11
C GLU A 205 -32.37 20.19 2.98
N HIS A 206 -33.09 21.31 3.15
CA HIS A 206 -34.10 21.78 2.24
C HIS A 206 -33.62 21.83 0.77
N LYS A 207 -32.46 22.40 0.50
CA LYS A 207 -31.90 22.47 -0.87
C LYS A 207 -31.59 21.07 -1.42
N THR A 208 -31.01 20.19 -0.62
CA THR A 208 -30.64 18.81 -1.02
C THR A 208 -31.92 18.05 -1.38
N ARG A 209 -33.00 18.22 -0.58
CA ARG A 209 -34.32 17.63 -0.82
C ARG A 209 -34.95 18.09 -2.13
N LEU A 210 -34.79 19.37 -2.50
CA LEU A 210 -35.39 19.94 -3.72
C LEU A 210 -34.65 19.50 -5.00
N TYR A 211 -33.34 19.40 -4.96
CA TYR A 211 -32.53 19.29 -6.19
C TYR A 211 -31.96 17.90 -6.46
N PHE A 212 -32.09 16.94 -5.53
CA PHE A 212 -31.52 15.62 -5.70
C PHE A 212 -32.53 14.52 -5.42
N ASP A 213 -32.44 13.43 -6.23
CA ASP A 213 -33.38 12.30 -6.14
C ASP A 213 -32.69 10.95 -5.95
N VAL A 214 -31.35 10.89 -6.19
CA VAL A 214 -30.60 9.65 -6.04
C VAL A 214 -29.71 9.74 -4.80
N PHE A 215 -30.00 8.86 -3.85
CA PHE A 215 -29.32 8.80 -2.57
C PHE A 215 -28.78 7.39 -2.31
N HIS A 216 -27.67 7.38 -1.57
CA HIS A 216 -27.08 6.15 -1.03
C HIS A 216 -26.87 6.32 0.47
N ARG A 217 -26.92 5.21 1.19
CA ARG A 217 -26.68 5.15 2.64
C ARG A 217 -25.64 4.11 2.97
N CYS A 218 -24.83 4.37 3.98
CA CYS A 218 -24.06 3.35 4.64
C CYS A 218 -24.88 2.67 5.73
N PRO A 219 -25.19 1.36 5.66
CA PRO A 219 -25.94 0.67 6.70
C PRO A 219 -25.25 0.68 8.06
N SER A 220 -23.90 0.71 8.08
CA SER A 220 -23.09 0.61 9.31
C SER A 220 -23.02 1.91 10.12
N CYS A 221 -22.87 3.07 9.45
CA CYS A 221 -22.73 4.37 10.13
C CYS A 221 -23.84 5.36 9.76
N HIS A 222 -24.82 4.93 8.98
CA HIS A 222 -26.00 5.68 8.54
C HIS A 222 -25.72 7.01 7.81
N ARG A 223 -24.48 7.20 7.31
CA ARG A 223 -24.11 8.38 6.52
C ARG A 223 -24.77 8.31 5.15
N ILE A 224 -25.35 9.45 4.73
CA ILE A 224 -26.03 9.60 3.44
C ILE A 224 -25.04 10.20 2.44
N TYR A 225 -25.13 9.77 1.18
CA TYR A 225 -24.34 10.20 0.04
C TYR A 225 -25.26 10.53 -1.13
N TRP A 226 -24.94 11.62 -1.86
CA TRP A 226 -25.64 12.05 -3.07
C TRP A 226 -24.68 12.75 -4.01
N GLN A 227 -25.08 12.93 -5.27
CA GLN A 227 -24.30 13.59 -6.31
C GLN A 227 -24.46 15.11 -6.24
N GLY A 228 -23.96 15.75 -5.19
CA GLY A 228 -23.93 17.20 -5.02
C GLY A 228 -22.65 17.85 -5.58
N SER A 229 -22.43 19.13 -5.26
CA SER A 229 -21.26 19.92 -5.73
C SER A 229 -19.90 19.27 -5.42
N HIS A 230 -19.80 18.56 -4.31
CA HIS A 230 -18.59 17.80 -3.97
C HIS A 230 -18.35 16.60 -4.90
N PHE A 231 -19.40 16.05 -5.51
CA PHE A 231 -19.30 14.93 -6.43
C PHE A 231 -18.52 15.32 -7.69
N GLU A 232 -18.80 16.47 -8.29
CA GLU A 232 -18.13 16.96 -9.48
C GLU A 232 -16.62 17.17 -9.25
N GLN A 233 -16.25 17.68 -8.08
CA GLN A 233 -14.86 17.81 -7.67
C GLN A 233 -14.17 16.45 -7.55
N ILE A 234 -14.86 15.46 -7.01
CA ILE A 234 -14.36 14.09 -6.88
C ILE A 234 -14.22 13.43 -8.25
N GLU A 235 -15.20 13.60 -9.16
CA GLU A 235 -15.15 13.09 -10.53
C GLU A 235 -13.96 13.70 -11.31
N THR A 236 -13.74 15.01 -11.19
CA THR A 236 -12.58 15.68 -11.78
C THR A 236 -11.28 15.13 -11.24
N TRP A 237 -11.20 14.91 -9.93
CA TRP A 237 -10.03 14.31 -9.31
C TRP A 237 -9.83 12.86 -9.76
N LEU A 238 -10.88 12.04 -9.87
CA LEU A 238 -10.82 10.66 -10.38
C LEU A 238 -10.24 10.59 -11.79
N ARG A 239 -10.66 11.50 -12.66
CA ARG A 239 -10.14 11.61 -14.04
C ARG A 239 -8.66 12.04 -14.09
N SER A 240 -8.14 12.66 -13.04
CA SER A 240 -6.76 13.09 -12.93
C SER A 240 -5.79 12.01 -12.41
N LEU A 241 -6.30 10.86 -11.97
CA LEU A 241 -5.51 9.73 -11.47
C LEU A 241 -4.93 8.89 -12.62
#